data_0c6cd148ec0cd492d23d2a8de897771b
#
_entry.id   0c6cd148ec0cd492d23d2a8de897771b
#
_cell.length_a   1.000
_cell.length_b   1.000
_cell.length_c   1.000
_cell.angle_alpha   90.00
_cell.angle_beta   90.00
_cell.angle_gamma   90.00
#
_symmetry.space_group_name_H-M   'P 1'
#
loop_
_entity.id
_entity.type
_entity.pdbx_description
1 polymer ?
#
loop_
_entity_poly.entity_id
_entity_poly.type
_entity_poly.pdbx_seq_one_letter_code
_entity_poly.pdbx_strand_id
1 'polypeptide(L)'
;MKVDDDLARQVIKPRLRESHKGSYGRVLLIGGLYPYGGAIIMAAIACVNSGAGLVTVATDRENITALHSHLPEAMAFDLRETERFLDNLRAADVVLIGYGLGEDSAASQALDLVLKNIRATQELVIDGSALNLLAKKNKEELPVCHLTLTPHQKEWERLSGLAISAQTVSNTQRALREFQAGTILVAKSHKTAVYQGETVAHLEVGGPYQATGGMGDTLA
;
A
#
# COMPACT_ATOMS: atom_id res chain seq x y z
N MET A 1 11.03 -19.39 -1.55
CA MET A 1 12.22 -18.54 -1.81
C MET A 1 12.58 -17.81 -0.51
N LYS A 2 13.83 -17.62 -0.23
CA LYS A 2 14.29 -16.85 0.94
C LYS A 2 14.55 -15.40 0.55
N VAL A 3 14.15 -14.47 1.40
CA VAL A 3 14.48 -13.04 1.24
C VAL A 3 15.72 -12.76 2.08
N ASP A 4 16.83 -12.43 1.42
CA ASP A 4 18.12 -12.14 2.04
C ASP A 4 18.79 -10.91 1.41
N ASP A 5 19.99 -10.56 1.90
CA ASP A 5 20.74 -9.41 1.42
C ASP A 5 21.12 -9.51 -0.05
N ASP A 6 21.33 -10.73 -0.59
CA ASP A 6 21.70 -10.93 -1.99
C ASP A 6 20.51 -10.62 -2.90
N LEU A 7 19.28 -11.02 -2.51
CA LEU A 7 18.07 -10.62 -3.21
C LEU A 7 17.87 -9.11 -3.15
N ALA A 8 18.07 -8.49 -1.98
CA ALA A 8 17.95 -7.03 -1.84
C ALA A 8 18.92 -6.29 -2.78
N ARG A 9 20.19 -6.72 -2.88
CA ARG A 9 21.17 -6.15 -3.81
C ARG A 9 20.82 -6.34 -5.28
N GLN A 10 20.12 -7.42 -5.62
CA GLN A 10 19.62 -7.63 -6.99
C GLN A 10 18.49 -6.68 -7.36
N VAL A 11 17.64 -6.31 -6.41
CA VAL A 11 16.49 -5.41 -6.61
C VAL A 11 16.91 -3.94 -6.52
N ILE A 12 17.68 -3.57 -5.49
CA ILE A 12 18.11 -2.19 -5.28
C ILE A 12 19.33 -1.90 -6.14
N LYS A 13 19.14 -1.14 -7.20
CA LYS A 13 20.20 -0.73 -8.13
C LYS A 13 20.75 0.65 -7.80
N PRO A 14 22.05 0.91 -8.00
CA PRO A 14 22.62 2.25 -7.93
C PRO A 14 21.90 3.18 -8.91
N ARG A 15 21.68 4.42 -8.49
CA ARG A 15 21.10 5.44 -9.37
C ARG A 15 22.07 5.85 -10.48
N LEU A 16 21.53 6.08 -11.67
CA LEU A 16 22.32 6.57 -12.79
C LEU A 16 22.79 8.01 -12.53
N ARG A 17 24.01 8.36 -12.98
CA ARG A 17 24.55 9.72 -12.82
C ARG A 17 23.70 10.76 -13.55
N GLU A 18 23.23 10.43 -14.74
CA GLU A 18 22.37 11.27 -15.56
C GLU A 18 20.91 10.85 -15.34
N SER A 19 20.35 11.23 -14.21
CA SER A 19 18.97 10.95 -13.85
C SER A 19 18.36 12.12 -13.07
N HIS A 20 17.05 12.19 -13.03
CA HIS A 20 16.29 13.20 -12.30
C HIS A 20 15.21 12.54 -11.46
N LYS A 21 14.56 13.30 -10.58
CA LYS A 21 13.51 12.79 -9.69
C LYS A 21 12.41 12.00 -10.41
N GLY A 22 12.02 12.38 -11.62
CA GLY A 22 11.02 11.65 -12.41
C GLY A 22 11.49 10.29 -12.92
N SER A 23 12.81 9.99 -12.89
CA SER A 23 13.35 8.69 -13.31
C SER A 23 13.12 7.58 -12.27
N TYR A 24 12.69 7.93 -11.06
CA TYR A 24 12.52 7.03 -9.91
C TYR A 24 11.08 6.92 -9.44
N GLY A 25 10.14 7.16 -10.36
CA GLY A 25 8.72 6.97 -10.15
C GLY A 25 8.03 8.09 -9.38
N ARG A 26 6.72 8.15 -9.58
CA ARG A 26 5.78 9.06 -8.91
C ARG A 26 4.85 8.23 -8.05
N VAL A 27 4.85 8.49 -6.76
CA VAL A 27 4.01 7.77 -5.80
C VAL A 27 2.91 8.70 -5.28
N LEU A 28 1.67 8.22 -5.32
CA LEU A 28 0.53 8.86 -4.68
C LEU A 28 0.13 8.05 -3.45
N LEU A 29 0.25 8.65 -2.27
CA LEU A 29 -0.18 8.08 -1.00
C LEU A 29 -1.53 8.68 -0.60
N ILE A 30 -2.51 7.84 -0.22
CA ILE A 30 -3.88 8.27 0.08
C ILE A 30 -4.29 7.77 1.47
N GLY A 31 -4.51 8.70 2.39
CA GLY A 31 -4.91 8.35 3.76
C GLY A 31 -4.70 9.48 4.76
N GLY A 32 -4.56 9.15 6.03
CA GLY A 32 -4.31 10.13 7.10
C GLY A 32 -5.50 11.02 7.37
N LEU A 33 -6.73 10.46 7.37
CA LEU A 33 -7.92 11.17 7.82
C LEU A 33 -7.94 11.24 9.35
N TYR A 34 -8.59 12.28 9.88
CA TYR A 34 -8.74 12.42 11.32
C TYR A 34 -9.42 11.19 11.93
N PRO A 35 -8.90 10.64 13.04
CA PRO A 35 -7.76 11.11 13.86
C PRO A 35 -6.40 10.43 13.52
N TYR A 36 -6.26 9.77 12.38
CA TYR A 36 -5.13 8.86 12.08
C TYR A 36 -4.05 9.50 11.18
N GLY A 37 -3.85 10.82 11.27
CA GLY A 37 -2.90 11.56 10.44
C GLY A 37 -1.45 11.08 10.50
N GLY A 38 -1.01 10.54 11.64
CA GLY A 38 0.37 10.04 11.81
C GLY A 38 0.71 8.86 10.91
N ALA A 39 -0.25 8.00 10.58
CA ALA A 39 -0.04 6.82 9.74
C ALA A 39 0.49 7.20 8.34
N ILE A 40 -0.17 8.17 7.68
CA ILE A 40 0.24 8.60 6.34
C ILE A 40 1.58 9.37 6.36
N ILE A 41 1.90 10.06 7.47
CA ILE A 41 3.19 10.73 7.64
C ILE A 41 4.32 9.70 7.68
N MET A 42 4.15 8.63 8.47
CA MET A 42 5.12 7.53 8.55
C MET A 42 5.29 6.83 7.19
N ALA A 43 4.20 6.56 6.49
CA ALA A 43 4.24 5.99 5.14
C ALA A 43 4.98 6.91 4.15
N ALA A 44 4.73 8.22 4.19
CA ALA A 44 5.40 9.17 3.32
C ALA A 44 6.91 9.25 3.59
N ILE A 45 7.32 9.28 4.87
CA ILE A 45 8.73 9.24 5.27
C ILE A 45 9.39 7.95 4.78
N ALA A 46 8.76 6.80 4.97
CA ALA A 46 9.26 5.52 4.50
C ALA A 46 9.41 5.50 2.97
N CYS A 47 8.42 5.99 2.24
CA CYS A 47 8.41 6.05 0.78
C CYS A 47 9.57 6.91 0.23
N VAL A 48 9.78 8.11 0.77
CA VAL A 48 10.91 8.98 0.39
C VAL A 48 12.25 8.32 0.71
N ASN A 49 12.40 7.75 1.91
CA ASN A 49 13.64 7.09 2.32
C ASN A 49 13.92 5.78 1.55
N SER A 50 12.89 5.14 1.01
CA SER A 50 13.03 3.98 0.12
C SER A 50 13.45 4.35 -1.31
N GLY A 51 13.50 5.65 -1.62
CA GLY A 51 14.05 6.13 -2.88
C GLY A 51 13.02 6.47 -3.94
N ALA A 52 11.76 6.67 -3.61
CA ALA A 52 10.78 7.21 -4.54
C ALA A 52 11.21 8.59 -5.07
N GLY A 53 11.01 8.83 -6.36
CA GLY A 53 11.49 10.05 -7.00
C GLY A 53 10.64 11.27 -6.69
N LEU A 54 9.31 11.09 -6.68
CA LEU A 54 8.33 12.10 -6.32
C LEU A 54 7.23 11.47 -5.46
N VAL A 55 6.98 12.04 -4.30
CA VAL A 55 5.93 11.59 -3.39
C VAL A 55 4.88 12.68 -3.24
N THR A 56 3.63 12.34 -3.49
CA THR A 56 2.47 13.20 -3.29
C THR A 56 1.52 12.52 -2.31
N VAL A 57 0.98 13.27 -1.37
CA VAL A 57 0.10 12.78 -0.31
C VAL A 57 -1.27 13.44 -0.44
N ALA A 58 -2.31 12.64 -0.64
CA ALA A 58 -3.71 13.03 -0.53
C ALA A 58 -4.20 12.70 0.88
N THR A 59 -4.43 13.73 1.71
CA THR A 59 -4.71 13.55 3.14
C THR A 59 -5.75 14.56 3.62
N ASP A 60 -6.07 14.56 4.90
CA ASP A 60 -6.88 15.63 5.49
C ASP A 60 -6.14 16.96 5.45
N ARG A 61 -6.84 18.05 5.12
CA ARG A 61 -6.27 19.39 5.05
C ARG A 61 -5.51 19.78 6.32
N GLU A 62 -6.08 19.42 7.48
CA GLU A 62 -5.47 19.74 8.78
C GLU A 62 -4.15 18.98 9.01
N ASN A 63 -3.94 17.86 8.33
CA ASN A 63 -2.74 17.05 8.45
C ASN A 63 -1.56 17.55 7.60
N ILE A 64 -1.80 18.42 6.61
CA ILE A 64 -0.77 18.89 5.65
C ILE A 64 0.35 19.63 6.37
N THR A 65 0.03 20.49 7.32
CA THR A 65 1.04 21.24 8.08
C THR A 65 1.92 20.30 8.91
N ALA A 66 1.32 19.30 9.56
CA ALA A 66 2.05 18.30 10.32
C ALA A 66 2.98 17.47 9.41
N LEU A 67 2.48 17.06 8.23
CA LEU A 67 3.30 16.35 7.24
C LEU A 67 4.51 17.19 6.82
N HIS A 68 4.31 18.44 6.41
CA HIS A 68 5.41 19.31 5.95
C HIS A 68 6.40 19.68 7.05
N SER A 69 5.99 19.62 8.32
CA SER A 69 6.91 19.81 9.46
C SER A 69 7.91 18.66 9.60
N HIS A 70 7.57 17.46 9.12
CA HIS A 70 8.41 16.26 9.19
C HIS A 70 9.04 15.88 7.85
N LEU A 71 8.39 16.23 6.74
CA LEU A 71 8.78 15.81 5.38
C LEU A 71 8.45 16.92 4.37
N PRO A 72 9.23 18.02 4.33
CA PRO A 72 8.96 19.16 3.45
C PRO A 72 9.14 18.84 1.96
N GLU A 73 9.84 17.77 1.59
CA GLU A 73 10.03 17.34 0.21
C GLU A 73 8.81 16.65 -0.39
N ALA A 74 7.85 16.17 0.41
CA ALA A 74 6.60 15.61 -0.09
C ALA A 74 5.62 16.71 -0.49
N MET A 75 4.96 16.54 -1.62
CA MET A 75 3.81 17.36 -2.00
C MET A 75 2.58 16.86 -1.25
N ALA A 76 1.64 17.76 -0.94
CA ALA A 76 0.40 17.36 -0.28
C ALA A 76 -0.80 18.20 -0.73
N PHE A 77 -2.00 17.60 -0.67
CA PHE A 77 -3.26 18.28 -0.95
C PHE A 77 -4.41 17.63 -0.18
N ASP A 78 -5.52 18.37 -0.02
CA ASP A 78 -6.73 17.84 0.59
C ASP A 78 -7.36 16.79 -0.33
N LEU A 79 -7.52 15.57 0.16
CA LEU A 79 -8.08 14.46 -0.62
C LEU A 79 -9.50 14.74 -1.17
N ARG A 80 -10.19 15.74 -0.63
CA ARG A 80 -11.51 16.19 -1.09
C ARG A 80 -11.45 17.06 -2.36
N GLU A 81 -10.26 17.50 -2.77
CA GLU A 81 -10.04 18.23 -4.02
C GLU A 81 -10.09 17.26 -5.22
N THR A 82 -11.29 16.88 -5.65
CA THR A 82 -11.53 15.77 -6.59
C THR A 82 -10.75 15.90 -7.91
N GLU A 83 -10.69 17.08 -8.52
CA GLU A 83 -9.93 17.29 -9.76
C GLU A 83 -8.45 17.03 -9.55
N ARG A 84 -7.87 17.63 -8.49
CA ARG A 84 -6.46 17.42 -8.13
C ARG A 84 -6.17 15.96 -7.79
N PHE A 85 -7.10 15.29 -7.10
CA PHE A 85 -6.99 13.87 -6.79
C PHE A 85 -6.89 13.04 -8.07
N LEU A 86 -7.80 13.24 -9.03
CA LEU A 86 -7.80 12.51 -10.29
C LEU A 86 -6.57 12.81 -11.15
N ASP A 87 -6.10 14.05 -11.18
CA ASP A 87 -4.89 14.41 -11.93
C ASP A 87 -3.65 13.74 -11.35
N ASN A 88 -3.49 13.74 -10.02
CA ASN A 88 -2.38 13.05 -9.36
C ASN A 88 -2.48 11.53 -9.51
N LEU A 89 -3.69 10.97 -9.41
CA LEU A 89 -3.93 9.54 -9.65
C LEU A 89 -3.50 9.13 -11.07
N ARG A 90 -3.86 9.91 -12.08
CA ARG A 90 -3.44 9.65 -13.48
C ARG A 90 -1.94 9.77 -13.69
N ALA A 91 -1.29 10.68 -12.97
CA ALA A 91 0.15 10.94 -13.11
C ALA A 91 1.03 9.97 -12.32
N ALA A 92 0.48 9.23 -11.36
CA ALA A 92 1.22 8.31 -10.51
C ALA A 92 1.62 7.04 -11.27
N ASP A 93 2.79 6.50 -10.94
CA ASP A 93 3.23 5.16 -11.32
C ASP A 93 2.78 4.14 -10.28
N VAL A 94 2.84 4.53 -9.00
CA VAL A 94 2.42 3.72 -7.84
C VAL A 94 1.38 4.49 -7.04
N VAL A 95 0.29 3.83 -6.68
CA VAL A 95 -0.76 4.36 -5.82
C VAL A 95 -0.88 3.48 -4.59
N LEU A 96 -0.81 4.08 -3.41
CA LEU A 96 -0.99 3.40 -2.14
C LEU A 96 -2.14 4.03 -1.38
N ILE A 97 -3.08 3.19 -0.91
CA ILE A 97 -4.27 3.65 -0.20
C ILE A 97 -4.54 2.81 1.06
N GLY A 98 -4.89 3.49 2.16
CA GLY A 98 -5.44 2.84 3.35
C GLY A 98 -4.87 3.26 4.68
N TYR A 99 -3.66 3.84 4.72
CA TYR A 99 -3.01 4.25 5.97
C TYR A 99 -3.75 5.39 6.67
N GLY A 100 -4.32 5.07 7.82
CA GLY A 100 -5.12 6.03 8.54
C GLY A 100 -6.30 6.60 7.73
N LEU A 101 -6.83 5.83 6.78
CA LEU A 101 -7.92 6.27 5.91
C LEU A 101 -9.28 6.27 6.64
N GLY A 102 -9.47 5.37 7.61
CA GLY A 102 -10.77 5.15 8.23
C GLY A 102 -11.72 4.32 7.35
N GLU A 103 -12.97 4.20 7.80
CA GLU A 103 -14.00 3.40 7.09
C GLU A 103 -15.29 4.19 6.88
N ASP A 104 -15.26 5.51 6.99
CA ASP A 104 -16.39 6.39 6.77
C ASP A 104 -16.72 6.60 5.28
N SER A 105 -17.68 7.46 4.99
CA SER A 105 -18.11 7.74 3.62
C SER A 105 -17.01 8.40 2.78
N ALA A 106 -16.17 9.26 3.37
CA ALA A 106 -15.08 9.91 2.66
C ALA A 106 -13.98 8.88 2.28
N ALA A 107 -13.66 7.98 3.20
CA ALA A 107 -12.75 6.88 2.96
C ALA A 107 -13.26 5.94 1.85
N SER A 108 -14.55 5.58 1.89
CA SER A 108 -15.18 4.75 0.86
C SER A 108 -15.15 5.44 -0.51
N GLN A 109 -15.48 6.73 -0.58
CA GLN A 109 -15.43 7.51 -1.82
C GLN A 109 -14.01 7.59 -2.40
N ALA A 110 -13.00 7.79 -1.56
CA ALA A 110 -11.59 7.81 -2.00
C ALA A 110 -11.19 6.47 -2.61
N LEU A 111 -11.54 5.35 -1.97
CA LEU A 111 -11.29 4.01 -2.52
C LEU A 111 -12.03 3.80 -3.85
N ASP A 112 -13.30 4.20 -3.93
CA ASP A 112 -14.10 4.08 -5.15
C ASP A 112 -13.50 4.89 -6.31
N LEU A 113 -13.01 6.11 -6.04
CA LEU A 113 -12.32 6.93 -7.03
C LEU A 113 -11.04 6.25 -7.54
N VAL A 114 -10.24 5.66 -6.64
CA VAL A 114 -9.04 4.90 -7.03
C VAL A 114 -9.43 3.72 -7.90
N LEU A 115 -10.30 2.83 -7.42
CA LEU A 115 -10.67 1.61 -8.13
C LEU A 115 -11.27 1.89 -9.51
N LYS A 116 -12.03 2.98 -9.66
CA LYS A 116 -12.67 3.38 -10.92
C LYS A 116 -11.69 3.98 -11.94
N ASN A 117 -10.60 4.60 -11.48
CA ASN A 117 -9.72 5.41 -12.34
C ASN A 117 -8.28 4.90 -12.43
N ILE A 118 -7.91 3.87 -11.67
CA ILE A 118 -6.58 3.25 -11.77
C ILE A 118 -6.38 2.62 -13.14
N ARG A 119 -5.18 2.70 -13.70
CA ARG A 119 -4.85 2.16 -15.02
C ARG A 119 -4.18 0.81 -14.89
N ALA A 120 -4.30 -0.02 -15.92
CA ALA A 120 -3.71 -1.36 -15.98
C ALA A 120 -2.17 -1.38 -15.84
N THR A 121 -1.52 -0.25 -16.13
CA THR A 121 -0.05 -0.10 -16.05
C THR A 121 0.44 0.45 -14.72
N GLN A 122 -0.45 0.73 -13.77
CA GLN A 122 -0.09 1.28 -12.46
C GLN A 122 -0.01 0.18 -11.41
N GLU A 123 0.87 0.37 -10.45
CA GLU A 123 0.93 -0.42 -9.23
C GLU A 123 -0.08 0.14 -8.21
N LEU A 124 -0.96 -0.70 -7.71
CA LEU A 124 -1.92 -0.36 -6.64
C LEU A 124 -1.61 -1.17 -5.40
N VAL A 125 -1.24 -0.49 -4.32
CA VAL A 125 -1.03 -1.10 -3.00
C VAL A 125 -2.21 -0.73 -2.11
N ILE A 126 -2.88 -1.74 -1.53
CA ILE A 126 -4.01 -1.56 -0.61
C ILE A 126 -3.64 -2.12 0.74
N ASP A 127 -3.70 -1.29 1.79
CA ASP A 127 -3.43 -1.67 3.17
C ASP A 127 -4.48 -1.13 4.15
N GLY A 128 -4.42 -1.54 5.40
CA GLY A 128 -5.16 -0.99 6.53
C GLY A 128 -6.67 -0.91 6.30
N SER A 129 -7.24 0.26 6.59
CA SER A 129 -8.70 0.45 6.49
C SER A 129 -9.25 0.22 5.08
N ALA A 130 -8.45 0.48 4.04
CA ALA A 130 -8.89 0.23 2.67
C ALA A 130 -9.10 -1.27 2.38
N LEU A 131 -8.37 -2.18 3.04
CA LEU A 131 -8.61 -3.62 2.96
C LEU A 131 -9.97 -4.00 3.56
N ASN A 132 -10.36 -3.36 4.68
CA ASN A 132 -11.68 -3.58 5.28
C ASN A 132 -12.82 -3.07 4.38
N LEU A 133 -12.62 -1.94 3.72
CA LEU A 133 -13.57 -1.41 2.74
C LEU A 133 -13.63 -2.33 1.50
N LEU A 134 -12.48 -2.81 1.04
CA LEU A 134 -12.38 -3.72 -0.11
C LEU A 134 -13.10 -5.05 0.17
N ALA A 135 -13.03 -5.57 1.39
CA ALA A 135 -13.71 -6.81 1.77
C ALA A 135 -15.25 -6.73 1.65
N LYS A 136 -15.81 -5.51 1.60
CA LYS A 136 -17.25 -5.28 1.39
C LYS A 136 -17.64 -5.17 -0.08
N LYS A 137 -16.67 -5.23 -1.01
CA LYS A 137 -16.87 -5.09 -2.46
C LYS A 137 -16.83 -6.45 -3.17
N ASN A 138 -17.43 -6.49 -4.35
CA ASN A 138 -17.32 -7.65 -5.22
C ASN A 138 -15.91 -7.71 -5.84
N LYS A 139 -15.19 -8.81 -5.63
CA LYS A 139 -13.84 -9.03 -6.16
C LYS A 139 -13.80 -9.08 -7.69
N GLU A 140 -14.89 -9.47 -8.34
CA GLU A 140 -15.00 -9.52 -9.81
C GLU A 140 -15.03 -8.12 -10.44
N GLU A 141 -15.37 -7.10 -9.65
CA GLU A 141 -15.44 -5.70 -10.10
C GLU A 141 -14.11 -4.95 -9.87
N LEU A 142 -13.08 -5.63 -9.37
CA LEU A 142 -11.78 -5.00 -9.17
C LEU A 142 -11.13 -4.65 -10.52
N PRO A 143 -10.49 -3.47 -10.61
CA PRO A 143 -9.85 -3.04 -11.86
C PRO A 143 -8.65 -3.92 -12.19
N VAL A 144 -8.41 -4.10 -13.49
CA VAL A 144 -7.17 -4.75 -13.95
C VAL A 144 -6.01 -3.77 -13.76
N CYS A 145 -5.11 -4.07 -12.83
CA CYS A 145 -3.89 -3.33 -12.55
C CYS A 145 -2.87 -4.26 -11.86
N HIS A 146 -1.69 -3.78 -11.57
CA HIS A 146 -0.73 -4.52 -10.72
C HIS A 146 -1.17 -4.33 -9.26
N LEU A 147 -1.84 -5.33 -8.69
CA LEU A 147 -2.43 -5.24 -7.35
C LEU A 147 -1.54 -5.90 -6.29
N THR A 148 -1.23 -5.15 -5.25
CA THR A 148 -0.57 -5.65 -4.03
C THR A 148 -1.46 -5.42 -2.82
N LEU A 149 -1.72 -6.46 -2.05
CA LEU A 149 -2.49 -6.43 -0.82
C LEU A 149 -1.57 -6.75 0.36
N THR A 150 -1.63 -5.96 1.44
CA THR A 150 -0.71 -6.11 2.58
C THR A 150 -1.46 -6.36 3.91
N PRO A 151 -2.38 -7.35 3.98
CA PRO A 151 -3.19 -7.56 5.16
C PRO A 151 -2.40 -8.18 6.32
N HIS A 152 -2.73 -7.80 7.56
CA HIS A 152 -2.50 -8.66 8.70
C HIS A 152 -3.54 -9.80 8.75
N GLN A 153 -3.34 -10.79 9.63
CA GLN A 153 -4.17 -12.01 9.66
C GLN A 153 -5.68 -11.73 9.75
N LYS A 154 -6.11 -10.71 10.50
CA LYS A 154 -7.54 -10.39 10.67
C LYS A 154 -8.13 -9.65 9.46
N GLU A 155 -7.34 -8.81 8.80
CA GLU A 155 -7.72 -8.20 7.52
C GLU A 155 -7.83 -9.26 6.43
N TRP A 156 -6.89 -10.21 6.39
CA TRP A 156 -6.97 -11.34 5.45
C TRP A 156 -8.18 -12.23 5.70
N GLU A 157 -8.52 -12.50 6.96
CA GLU A 157 -9.75 -13.23 7.31
C GLU A 157 -11.01 -12.53 6.75
N ARG A 158 -11.11 -11.21 6.90
CA ARG A 158 -12.26 -10.44 6.36
C ARG A 158 -12.30 -10.45 4.84
N LEU A 159 -11.14 -10.31 4.20
CA LEU A 159 -11.01 -10.20 2.75
C LEU A 159 -11.18 -11.56 2.03
N SER A 160 -10.69 -12.64 2.62
CA SER A 160 -10.67 -13.97 2.01
C SER A 160 -11.78 -14.91 2.52
N GLY A 161 -12.39 -14.59 3.67
CA GLY A 161 -13.29 -15.51 4.38
C GLY A 161 -12.57 -16.65 5.14
N LEU A 162 -11.24 -16.73 5.10
CA LEU A 162 -10.47 -17.77 5.78
C LEU A 162 -10.25 -17.41 7.25
N ALA A 163 -10.78 -18.20 8.18
CA ALA A 163 -10.47 -18.06 9.60
C ALA A 163 -8.95 -18.05 9.82
N ILE A 164 -8.46 -17.30 10.82
CA ILE A 164 -7.02 -17.18 11.10
C ILE A 164 -6.36 -18.56 11.26
N SER A 165 -7.02 -19.51 11.95
CA SER A 165 -6.52 -20.88 12.13
C SER A 165 -6.44 -21.70 10.84
N ALA A 166 -7.16 -21.28 9.78
CA ALA A 166 -7.19 -21.93 8.48
C ALA A 166 -6.25 -21.28 7.45
N GLN A 167 -5.52 -20.21 7.81
CA GLN A 167 -4.62 -19.48 6.92
C GLN A 167 -3.30 -20.25 6.71
N THR A 168 -3.40 -21.47 6.18
CA THR A 168 -2.24 -22.23 5.71
C THR A 168 -1.78 -21.72 4.35
N VAL A 169 -0.55 -22.05 3.94
CA VAL A 169 -0.01 -21.68 2.62
C VAL A 169 -0.98 -22.10 1.50
N SER A 170 -1.42 -23.35 1.48
CA SER A 170 -2.31 -23.89 0.44
C SER A 170 -3.67 -23.19 0.41
N ASN A 171 -4.28 -22.94 1.57
CA ASN A 171 -5.57 -22.25 1.64
C ASN A 171 -5.45 -20.80 1.22
N THR A 172 -4.38 -20.11 1.64
CA THR A 172 -4.09 -18.73 1.27
C THR A 172 -3.88 -18.58 -0.24
N GLN A 173 -3.10 -19.47 -0.85
CA GLN A 173 -2.93 -19.50 -2.31
C GLN A 173 -4.26 -19.72 -3.04
N ARG A 174 -5.10 -20.63 -2.54
CA ARG A 174 -6.42 -20.88 -3.13
C ARG A 174 -7.31 -19.64 -3.06
N ALA A 175 -7.37 -18.99 -1.91
CA ALA A 175 -8.16 -17.76 -1.74
C ALA A 175 -7.62 -16.59 -2.59
N LEU A 176 -6.30 -16.51 -2.78
CA LEU A 176 -5.69 -15.47 -3.63
C LEU A 176 -6.10 -15.61 -5.10
N ARG A 177 -6.44 -16.80 -5.57
CA ARG A 177 -6.94 -17.03 -6.94
C ARG A 177 -8.31 -16.39 -7.22
N GLU A 178 -9.03 -15.97 -6.18
CA GLU A 178 -10.28 -15.21 -6.32
C GLU A 178 -10.05 -13.75 -6.72
N PHE A 179 -8.80 -13.28 -6.66
CA PHE A 179 -8.37 -11.98 -7.15
C PHE A 179 -7.83 -12.11 -8.57
N GLN A 180 -7.61 -10.96 -9.22
CA GLN A 180 -7.02 -10.95 -10.57
C GLN A 180 -5.66 -11.67 -10.60
N ALA A 181 -5.37 -12.26 -11.77
CA ALA A 181 -4.08 -12.92 -11.97
C ALA A 181 -2.90 -11.95 -11.76
N GLY A 182 -1.85 -12.40 -11.09
CA GLY A 182 -0.68 -11.59 -10.78
C GLY A 182 -0.79 -10.79 -9.49
N THR A 183 -1.94 -10.80 -8.78
CA THR A 183 -2.05 -10.15 -7.47
C THR A 183 -0.98 -10.66 -6.52
N ILE A 184 -0.31 -9.71 -5.86
CA ILE A 184 0.68 -9.98 -4.81
C ILE A 184 -0.01 -9.85 -3.44
N LEU A 185 0.19 -10.82 -2.57
CA LEU A 185 -0.26 -10.78 -1.19
C LEU A 185 0.93 -10.78 -0.24
N VAL A 186 1.07 -9.74 0.55
CA VAL A 186 2.01 -9.66 1.67
C VAL A 186 1.24 -9.97 2.95
N ALA A 187 1.20 -11.23 3.35
CA ALA A 187 0.50 -11.68 4.55
C ALA A 187 1.34 -11.36 5.80
N LYS A 188 1.01 -10.23 6.46
CA LYS A 188 1.74 -9.72 7.63
C LYS A 188 1.51 -10.60 8.86
N SER A 189 2.59 -11.09 9.45
CA SER A 189 2.58 -11.83 10.73
C SER A 189 3.99 -11.85 11.33
N HIS A 190 4.19 -12.53 12.46
CA HIS A 190 5.53 -12.83 12.99
C HIS A 190 6.39 -13.67 12.00
N LYS A 191 5.78 -14.25 10.99
CA LYS A 191 6.39 -14.96 9.86
C LYS A 191 5.75 -14.45 8.56
N THR A 192 6.05 -13.21 8.22
CA THR A 192 5.51 -12.59 7.01
C THR A 192 5.86 -13.42 5.78
N ALA A 193 4.86 -13.64 4.93
CA ALA A 193 5.01 -14.37 3.68
C ALA A 193 4.44 -13.56 2.52
N VAL A 194 5.14 -13.58 1.39
CA VAL A 194 4.72 -12.94 0.15
C VAL A 194 4.30 -14.02 -0.84
N TYR A 195 3.08 -13.89 -1.35
CA TYR A 195 2.48 -14.82 -2.30
C TYR A 195 2.29 -14.15 -3.65
N GLN A 196 2.65 -14.83 -4.73
CA GLN A 196 2.34 -14.46 -6.10
C GLN A 196 2.14 -15.73 -6.93
N GLY A 197 0.92 -16.01 -7.34
CA GLY A 197 0.59 -17.27 -8.01
C GLY A 197 0.98 -18.49 -7.15
N GLU A 198 1.83 -19.35 -7.70
CA GLU A 198 2.35 -20.53 -7.00
C GLU A 198 3.61 -20.24 -6.17
N THR A 199 4.19 -19.07 -6.32
CA THR A 199 5.42 -18.69 -5.61
C THR A 199 5.08 -18.17 -4.21
N VAL A 200 5.84 -18.65 -3.22
CA VAL A 200 5.78 -18.13 -1.84
C VAL A 200 7.19 -17.82 -1.36
N ALA A 201 7.39 -16.60 -0.90
CA ALA A 201 8.62 -16.17 -0.25
C ALA A 201 8.35 -15.92 1.23
N HIS A 202 9.24 -16.36 2.11
CA HIS A 202 9.16 -16.16 3.54
C HIS A 202 10.23 -15.21 4.01
N LEU A 203 9.84 -14.23 4.84
CA LEU A 203 10.78 -13.36 5.54
C LEU A 203 11.21 -14.06 6.84
N GLU A 204 12.53 -14.23 7.00
CA GLU A 204 13.14 -14.82 8.19
C GLU A 204 13.83 -13.78 9.07
N VAL A 205 13.57 -12.48 8.79
CA VAL A 205 14.15 -11.34 9.50
C VAL A 205 13.09 -10.65 10.34
N GLY A 206 13.54 -9.91 11.35
CA GLY A 206 12.66 -9.19 12.26
C GLY A 206 12.62 -9.82 13.66
N GLY A 207 11.81 -9.24 14.57
CA GLY A 207 11.71 -9.71 15.93
C GLY A 207 10.58 -9.02 16.71
N PRO A 208 10.32 -9.42 17.97
CA PRO A 208 9.22 -8.89 18.78
C PRO A 208 9.33 -7.39 19.07
N TYR A 209 10.51 -6.81 18.96
CA TYR A 209 10.74 -5.36 19.06
C TYR A 209 10.07 -4.55 17.93
N GLN A 210 9.64 -5.21 16.85
CA GLN A 210 8.87 -4.58 15.77
C GLN A 210 7.36 -4.45 16.09
N ALA A 211 6.90 -4.95 17.23
CA ALA A 211 5.50 -4.84 17.65
C ALA A 211 5.20 -3.44 18.21
N THR A 212 5.32 -2.41 17.38
CA THR A 212 5.06 -1.01 17.71
C THR A 212 4.06 -0.41 16.71
N GLY A 213 3.41 0.70 17.11
CA GLY A 213 2.57 1.46 16.20
C GLY A 213 3.37 1.97 14.99
N GLY A 214 2.78 1.92 13.79
CA GLY A 214 3.40 2.44 12.58
C GLY A 214 4.25 1.45 11.78
N MET A 215 4.52 0.25 12.29
CA MET A 215 5.31 -0.75 11.56
C MET A 215 4.63 -1.19 10.25
N GLY A 216 3.30 -1.30 10.26
CA GLY A 216 2.53 -1.56 9.02
C GLY A 216 2.65 -0.40 8.04
N ASP A 217 2.55 0.83 8.54
CA ASP A 217 2.56 2.06 7.74
C ASP A 217 3.92 2.30 7.05
N THR A 218 5.00 1.71 7.56
CA THR A 218 6.34 1.79 6.98
C THR A 218 6.68 0.64 6.03
N LEU A 219 5.89 -0.44 6.03
CA LEU A 219 6.19 -1.67 5.29
C LEU A 219 5.72 -1.59 3.83
N ALA A 220 4.52 -1.10 3.58
CA ALA A 220 3.85 -1.20 2.28
C ALA A 220 4.19 -0.08 1.27
#